data_3c6abe47a8b7bcc64276c8c265730229
#
_entry.id   3c6abe47a8b7bcc64276c8c265730229
#
_cell.length_a   1.000
_cell.length_b   1.000
_cell.length_c   1.000
_cell.angle_alpha   90.00
_cell.angle_beta   90.00
_cell.angle_gamma   90.00
#
_symmetry.space_group_name_H-M   'P 1'
#
loop_
_entity.id
_entity.type
_entity.pdbx_description
1 polymer ?
#
loop_
_entity_poly.entity_id
_entity_poly.type
_entity_poly.pdbx_seq_one_letter_code
_entity_poly.pdbx_strand_id
1 'polypeptide(L)'
;RAIGRNGLGYRTDWAEAVGITEAPKTVEDVYDMLYKFTYDDPDGNGANDTYGLEMCKYTGPWDIIQTWFGCGNGWVEQDGKLVPVHQTAEYKEALDWMRKIYADGLVRPDWATVDTANFQVDTQKGVTGVFVDTMDGSKRIWKYFEDNAIADVNDASKIATMTSVGPINGHTLATTGYNGFYLITKSGAKTEEDVKACLHFLDKMCDPEMMALADYGLKDICYDINADGKVVPNGKYDTTNCPNAGLNQAVPYVPYLTEQNPDYQLEKADYQLAYEESIANNVQYAVFNPALGYLTQSDTYAECGNDLVQILDDARTQYICGQIDEAGLQAAFDQWNARGGTQVIEEVNALYAADKA
;
A
#
# COMPACT_ATOMS: atom_id res chain seq x y z
N ARG A 1 -5.20 -2.30 11.00
CA ARG A 1 -4.40 -2.63 9.81
C ARG A 1 -3.10 -3.33 10.19
N ALA A 2 -2.64 -4.27 9.36
CA ALA A 2 -1.33 -4.86 9.52
C ALA A 2 -0.23 -3.81 9.28
N ILE A 3 0.74 -3.72 10.18
CA ILE A 3 1.82 -2.72 10.14
C ILE A 3 2.72 -2.93 8.92
N GLY A 4 3.15 -4.17 8.66
CA GLY A 4 4.05 -4.54 7.57
C GLY A 4 3.38 -4.77 6.22
N ARG A 5 2.28 -4.08 5.94
CA ARG A 5 1.43 -4.32 4.78
C ARG A 5 2.01 -3.85 3.45
N ASN A 6 2.94 -2.91 3.48
CA ASN A 6 3.50 -2.27 2.28
C ASN A 6 4.75 -3.00 1.78
N GLY A 7 4.97 -2.97 0.48
CA GLY A 7 6.13 -3.58 -0.15
C GLY A 7 6.09 -3.55 -1.68
N LEU A 8 6.82 -4.47 -2.30
CA LEU A 8 6.95 -4.62 -3.73
C LEU A 8 6.46 -6.01 -4.14
N GLY A 9 5.64 -6.10 -5.18
CA GLY A 9 5.31 -7.34 -5.86
C GLY A 9 5.78 -7.33 -7.29
N TYR A 10 6.25 -8.47 -7.80
CA TYR A 10 6.66 -8.59 -9.20
C TYR A 10 6.16 -9.89 -9.82
N ARG A 11 6.04 -9.92 -11.14
CA ARG A 11 5.71 -11.11 -11.91
C ARG A 11 6.82 -12.13 -11.80
N THR A 12 6.52 -13.28 -11.19
CA THR A 12 7.50 -14.35 -10.96
C THR A 12 7.99 -14.94 -12.27
N ASP A 13 7.08 -15.20 -13.19
CA ASP A 13 7.36 -15.78 -14.50
C ASP A 13 8.24 -14.85 -15.37
N TRP A 14 8.04 -13.53 -15.30
CA TRP A 14 8.90 -12.57 -15.99
C TRP A 14 10.32 -12.55 -15.43
N ALA A 15 10.44 -12.62 -14.08
CA ALA A 15 11.74 -12.68 -13.44
C ALA A 15 12.53 -13.92 -13.91
N GLU A 16 11.88 -15.08 -13.97
CA GLU A 16 12.48 -16.31 -14.48
C GLU A 16 12.87 -16.17 -15.96
N ALA A 17 11.99 -15.61 -16.80
CA ALA A 17 12.26 -15.42 -18.24
C ALA A 17 13.51 -14.58 -18.52
N VAL A 18 13.74 -13.51 -17.72
CA VAL A 18 14.92 -12.64 -17.87
C VAL A 18 16.09 -13.03 -16.97
N GLY A 19 16.04 -14.21 -16.33
CA GLY A 19 17.14 -14.79 -15.56
C GLY A 19 17.38 -14.14 -14.21
N ILE A 20 16.36 -13.56 -13.59
CA ILE A 20 16.40 -13.10 -12.19
C ILE A 20 16.06 -14.29 -11.29
N THR A 21 17.02 -14.72 -10.48
CA THR A 21 16.90 -15.92 -9.62
C THR A 21 16.72 -15.60 -8.14
N GLU A 22 16.97 -14.35 -7.73
CA GLU A 22 16.78 -13.89 -6.36
C GLU A 22 15.89 -12.65 -6.34
N ALA A 23 15.07 -12.54 -5.29
CA ALA A 23 14.27 -11.35 -5.07
C ALA A 23 15.16 -10.12 -4.81
N PRO A 24 14.77 -8.92 -5.29
CA PRO A 24 15.55 -7.70 -5.09
C PRO A 24 15.65 -7.36 -3.60
N LYS A 25 16.83 -6.91 -3.18
CA LYS A 25 17.15 -6.51 -1.80
C LYS A 25 17.57 -5.05 -1.69
N THR A 26 18.07 -4.49 -2.79
CA THR A 26 18.59 -3.13 -2.88
C THR A 26 17.85 -2.34 -3.96
N VAL A 27 17.99 -1.02 -3.95
CA VAL A 27 17.42 -0.17 -5.01
C VAL A 27 18.08 -0.42 -6.36
N GLU A 28 19.35 -0.87 -6.37
CA GLU A 28 20.06 -1.29 -7.56
C GLU A 28 19.47 -2.57 -8.14
N ASP A 29 19.16 -3.57 -7.29
CA ASP A 29 18.51 -4.80 -7.74
C ASP A 29 17.11 -4.50 -8.33
N VAL A 30 16.38 -3.56 -7.71
CA VAL A 30 15.08 -3.11 -8.24
C VAL A 30 15.27 -2.44 -9.59
N TYR A 31 16.26 -1.53 -9.73
CA TYR A 31 16.54 -0.88 -11.01
C TYR A 31 16.86 -1.90 -12.11
N ASP A 32 17.72 -2.88 -11.84
CA ASP A 32 18.07 -3.93 -12.78
C ASP A 32 16.86 -4.78 -13.20
N MET A 33 15.98 -5.09 -12.25
CA MET A 33 14.70 -5.77 -12.51
C MET A 33 13.80 -4.93 -13.44
N LEU A 34 13.61 -3.63 -13.12
CA LEU A 34 12.81 -2.73 -13.95
C LEU A 34 13.36 -2.62 -15.36
N TYR A 35 14.70 -2.52 -15.50
CA TYR A 35 15.38 -2.44 -16.79
C TYR A 35 15.14 -3.70 -17.63
N LYS A 36 15.33 -4.88 -17.05
CA LYS A 36 15.11 -6.16 -17.73
C LYS A 36 13.64 -6.36 -18.11
N PHE A 37 12.72 -5.99 -17.24
CA PHE A 37 11.28 -6.07 -17.53
C PHE A 37 10.82 -5.10 -18.61
N THR A 38 11.62 -4.05 -18.88
CA THR A 38 11.33 -3.11 -19.95
C THR A 38 12.00 -3.51 -21.28
N TYR A 39 13.23 -4.04 -21.25
CA TYR A 39 14.05 -4.13 -22.43
C TYR A 39 14.46 -5.55 -22.85
N ASP A 40 14.30 -6.56 -21.96
CA ASP A 40 14.72 -7.94 -22.24
C ASP A 40 13.53 -8.85 -22.62
N ASP A 41 12.43 -8.27 -23.16
CA ASP A 41 11.26 -9.03 -23.66
C ASP A 41 10.77 -10.10 -22.67
N PRO A 42 10.32 -9.71 -21.46
CA PRO A 42 10.00 -10.65 -20.38
C PRO A 42 8.77 -11.52 -20.67
N ASP A 43 7.91 -11.13 -21.61
CA ASP A 43 6.73 -11.89 -22.03
C ASP A 43 6.96 -12.72 -23.31
N GLY A 44 8.17 -12.59 -23.91
CA GLY A 44 8.60 -13.43 -25.03
C GLY A 44 7.83 -13.17 -26.32
N ASN A 45 7.18 -12.01 -26.47
CA ASN A 45 6.36 -11.71 -27.64
C ASN A 45 7.17 -11.10 -28.82
N GLY A 46 8.43 -10.75 -28.60
CA GLY A 46 9.34 -10.16 -29.59
C GLY A 46 9.13 -8.66 -29.81
N ALA A 47 8.33 -8.00 -28.98
CA ALA A 47 8.08 -6.56 -29.03
C ALA A 47 8.68 -5.86 -27.81
N ASN A 48 8.94 -4.58 -27.91
CA ASN A 48 9.36 -3.75 -26.79
C ASN A 48 8.15 -2.92 -26.34
N ASP A 49 7.21 -3.55 -25.67
CA ASP A 49 5.91 -2.98 -25.29
C ASP A 49 5.56 -3.14 -23.79
N THR A 50 6.56 -3.57 -23.01
CA THR A 50 6.45 -3.73 -21.55
C THR A 50 7.20 -2.64 -20.78
N TYR A 51 6.81 -2.40 -19.55
CA TYR A 51 7.45 -1.47 -18.63
C TYR A 51 7.77 -2.15 -17.30
N GLY A 52 8.81 -1.69 -16.63
CA GLY A 52 9.22 -2.26 -15.35
C GLY A 52 8.20 -2.00 -14.26
N LEU A 53 7.90 -0.74 -13.97
CA LEU A 53 7.12 -0.33 -12.79
C LEU A 53 5.74 0.23 -13.18
N GLU A 54 4.69 -0.28 -12.53
CA GLU A 54 3.36 0.30 -12.59
C GLU A 54 3.26 1.52 -11.68
N MET A 55 2.86 2.64 -12.27
CA MET A 55 2.63 3.92 -11.59
C MET A 55 1.31 4.53 -12.02
N CYS A 56 0.72 5.36 -11.14
CA CYS A 56 -0.43 6.20 -11.43
C CYS A 56 -0.33 7.51 -10.63
N LYS A 57 -1.31 8.40 -10.75
CA LYS A 57 -1.35 9.66 -9.99
C LYS A 57 -1.42 9.48 -8.46
N TYR A 58 -1.71 8.28 -7.97
CA TYR A 58 -1.74 7.95 -6.55
C TYR A 58 -0.33 7.89 -5.95
N THR A 59 -0.15 8.46 -4.76
CA THR A 59 1.17 8.64 -4.14
C THR A 59 1.72 7.40 -3.45
N GLY A 60 0.90 6.35 -3.25
CA GLY A 60 1.28 5.15 -2.49
C GLY A 60 2.61 4.52 -2.89
N PRO A 61 2.90 4.29 -4.18
CA PRO A 61 4.21 3.78 -4.60
C PRO A 61 5.37 4.66 -4.16
N TRP A 62 5.24 5.96 -4.33
CA TRP A 62 6.26 6.92 -3.90
C TRP A 62 6.48 6.88 -2.38
N ASP A 63 5.41 6.85 -1.59
CA ASP A 63 5.49 6.84 -0.13
C ASP A 63 6.27 5.61 0.40
N ILE A 64 6.20 4.49 -0.33
CA ILE A 64 6.97 3.29 -0.03
C ILE A 64 8.42 3.44 -0.52
N ILE A 65 8.61 3.80 -1.79
CA ILE A 65 9.92 3.88 -2.44
C ILE A 65 10.86 4.85 -1.70
N GLN A 66 10.38 6.01 -1.26
CA GLN A 66 11.22 6.94 -0.51
C GLN A 66 11.84 6.31 0.75
N THR A 67 11.13 5.36 1.41
CA THR A 67 11.67 4.69 2.60
C THR A 67 12.89 3.83 2.30
N TRP A 68 13.03 3.33 1.09
CA TRP A 68 14.17 2.51 0.66
C TRP A 68 15.50 3.27 0.71
N PHE A 69 15.44 4.59 0.64
CA PHE A 69 16.60 5.49 0.74
C PHE A 69 16.88 5.94 2.18
N GLY A 70 16.07 5.48 3.15
CA GLY A 70 16.26 5.82 4.57
C GLY A 70 15.69 7.18 4.97
N CYS A 71 14.93 7.86 4.10
CA CYS A 71 14.44 9.21 4.39
C CYS A 71 13.30 9.28 5.43
N GLY A 72 12.76 8.14 5.85
CA GLY A 72 11.67 8.10 6.83
C GLY A 72 10.28 8.02 6.20
N ASN A 73 9.25 8.30 7.00
CA ASN A 73 7.84 8.21 6.64
C ASN A 73 7.15 9.56 6.90
N GLY A 74 7.16 10.44 5.91
CA GLY A 74 6.66 11.81 6.00
C GLY A 74 7.50 12.72 6.90
N TRP A 75 7.96 12.22 8.04
CA TRP A 75 8.85 12.87 8.98
C TRP A 75 9.90 11.88 9.48
N VAL A 76 11.04 12.42 9.96
CA VAL A 76 12.14 11.66 10.55
C VAL A 76 12.69 12.38 11.76
N GLU A 77 13.23 11.65 12.74
CA GLU A 77 13.97 12.25 13.85
C GLU A 77 15.44 12.41 13.45
N GLN A 78 15.95 13.64 13.51
CA GLN A 78 17.36 13.98 13.32
C GLN A 78 17.81 14.91 14.44
N ASP A 79 18.89 14.58 15.12
CA ASP A 79 19.49 15.38 16.21
C ASP A 79 18.50 15.81 17.30
N GLY A 80 17.57 14.92 17.65
CA GLY A 80 16.56 15.17 18.68
C GLY A 80 15.41 16.09 18.26
N LYS A 81 15.26 16.33 16.95
CA LYS A 81 14.16 17.09 16.35
C LYS A 81 13.44 16.28 15.29
N LEU A 82 12.17 16.60 15.09
CA LEU A 82 11.39 16.06 13.98
C LEU A 82 11.55 16.96 12.75
N VAL A 83 11.95 16.35 11.63
CA VAL A 83 12.22 17.04 10.36
C VAL A 83 11.30 16.43 9.29
N PRO A 84 10.62 17.25 8.46
CA PRO A 84 9.89 16.74 7.30
C PRO A 84 10.85 16.09 6.29
N VAL A 85 10.52 14.91 5.78
CA VAL A 85 11.44 14.14 4.92
C VAL A 85 11.90 14.89 3.67
N HIS A 86 11.08 15.77 3.09
CA HIS A 86 11.47 16.56 1.91
C HIS A 86 12.63 17.55 2.15
N GLN A 87 13.02 17.76 3.39
CA GLN A 87 14.18 18.57 3.77
C GLN A 87 15.46 17.74 4.00
N THR A 88 15.42 16.43 3.73
CA THR A 88 16.55 15.52 3.91
C THR A 88 17.26 15.24 2.57
N ALA A 89 18.54 14.87 2.66
CA ALA A 89 19.31 14.48 1.46
C ALA A 89 18.77 13.17 0.86
N GLU A 90 18.35 12.24 1.70
CA GLU A 90 17.80 10.92 1.33
C GLU A 90 16.53 11.05 0.49
N TYR A 91 15.69 12.05 0.77
CA TYR A 91 14.51 12.34 -0.04
C TYR A 91 14.89 12.82 -1.45
N LYS A 92 15.94 13.66 -1.55
CA LYS A 92 16.44 14.08 -2.85
C LYS A 92 17.01 12.91 -3.65
N GLU A 93 17.73 12.00 -2.99
CA GLU A 93 18.25 10.78 -3.63
C GLU A 93 17.12 9.91 -4.17
N ALA A 94 16.05 9.72 -3.40
CA ALA A 94 14.86 9.01 -3.84
C ALA A 94 14.20 9.68 -5.07
N LEU A 95 14.08 11.01 -5.06
CA LEU A 95 13.55 11.77 -6.21
C LEU A 95 14.44 11.62 -7.46
N ASP A 96 15.74 11.67 -7.29
CA ASP A 96 16.70 11.52 -8.40
C ASP A 96 16.63 10.12 -9.00
N TRP A 97 16.48 9.10 -8.16
CA TRP A 97 16.28 7.73 -8.62
C TRP A 97 14.96 7.58 -9.38
N MET A 98 13.86 8.14 -8.89
CA MET A 98 12.57 8.12 -9.59
C MET A 98 12.64 8.86 -10.93
N ARG A 99 13.30 10.03 -10.96
CA ARG A 99 13.54 10.77 -12.20
C ARG A 99 14.37 9.96 -13.19
N LYS A 100 15.38 9.24 -12.69
CA LYS A 100 16.23 8.36 -13.53
C LYS A 100 15.41 7.23 -14.15
N ILE A 101 14.62 6.48 -13.37
CA ILE A 101 13.82 5.37 -13.92
C ILE A 101 12.76 5.84 -14.92
N TYR A 102 12.22 7.05 -14.73
CA TYR A 102 11.32 7.67 -15.70
C TYR A 102 12.06 8.07 -16.99
N ALA A 103 13.21 8.73 -16.86
CA ALA A 103 14.03 9.15 -18.01
C ALA A 103 14.56 7.95 -18.82
N ASP A 104 14.86 6.84 -18.15
CA ASP A 104 15.29 5.59 -18.77
C ASP A 104 14.12 4.77 -19.36
N GLY A 105 12.88 5.29 -19.31
CA GLY A 105 11.69 4.65 -19.91
C GLY A 105 11.18 3.42 -19.17
N LEU A 106 11.56 3.23 -17.90
CA LEU A 106 11.18 2.06 -17.10
C LEU A 106 9.76 2.17 -16.49
N VAL A 107 9.13 3.34 -16.65
CA VAL A 107 7.77 3.67 -16.23
C VAL A 107 7.04 4.25 -17.43
N ARG A 108 5.75 3.97 -17.57
CA ARG A 108 4.93 4.56 -18.64
C ARG A 108 5.02 6.10 -18.65
N PRO A 109 5.17 6.72 -19.83
CA PRO A 109 5.33 8.18 -19.90
C PRO A 109 4.11 8.98 -19.42
N ASP A 110 2.91 8.37 -19.45
CA ASP A 110 1.64 8.98 -19.08
C ASP A 110 1.17 8.66 -17.64
N TRP A 111 2.02 8.02 -16.82
CA TRP A 111 1.67 7.53 -15.49
C TRP A 111 0.99 8.58 -14.59
N ALA A 112 1.44 9.83 -14.65
CA ALA A 112 0.91 10.91 -13.82
C ALA A 112 -0.56 11.28 -14.14
N THR A 113 -1.08 10.79 -15.26
CA THR A 113 -2.48 11.00 -15.68
C THR A 113 -3.36 9.77 -15.48
N VAL A 114 -2.76 8.62 -15.19
CA VAL A 114 -3.49 7.36 -14.96
C VAL A 114 -4.33 7.48 -13.68
N ASP A 115 -5.62 7.20 -13.79
CA ASP A 115 -6.53 7.24 -12.64
C ASP A 115 -6.24 6.13 -11.64
N THR A 116 -6.35 6.43 -10.35
CA THR A 116 -6.13 5.47 -9.26
C THR A 116 -6.99 4.21 -9.38
N ALA A 117 -8.18 4.31 -9.97
CA ALA A 117 -9.05 3.15 -10.19
C ALA A 117 -8.47 2.14 -11.19
N ASN A 118 -7.52 2.58 -12.05
CA ASN A 118 -6.83 1.73 -13.01
C ASN A 118 -5.48 1.20 -12.49
N PHE A 119 -5.07 1.58 -11.30
CA PHE A 119 -3.87 1.07 -10.66
C PHE A 119 -4.01 -0.45 -10.43
N GLN A 120 -3.10 -1.24 -10.91
CA GLN A 120 -3.02 -2.71 -11.05
C GLN A 120 -3.43 -3.24 -12.44
N VAL A 121 -4.13 -2.46 -13.25
CA VAL A 121 -4.67 -2.93 -14.55
C VAL A 121 -3.56 -3.26 -15.53
N ASP A 122 -2.48 -2.49 -15.53
CA ASP A 122 -1.36 -2.72 -16.45
C ASP A 122 -0.57 -3.97 -16.06
N THR A 123 -0.34 -4.23 -14.77
CA THR A 123 0.27 -5.49 -14.33
C THR A 123 -0.65 -6.69 -14.61
N GLN A 124 -1.95 -6.55 -14.39
CA GLN A 124 -2.94 -7.60 -14.70
C GLN A 124 -2.95 -7.97 -16.18
N LYS A 125 -2.72 -7.01 -17.06
CA LYS A 125 -2.72 -7.19 -18.52
C LYS A 125 -1.36 -7.53 -19.12
N GLY A 126 -0.31 -7.64 -18.31
CA GLY A 126 1.04 -7.90 -18.80
C GLY A 126 1.71 -6.72 -19.48
N VAL A 127 1.33 -5.49 -19.13
CA VAL A 127 1.99 -4.27 -19.61
C VAL A 127 3.12 -3.84 -18.66
N THR A 128 2.98 -4.12 -17.36
CA THR A 128 4.00 -3.84 -16.35
C THR A 128 4.31 -5.09 -15.52
N GLY A 129 5.54 -5.16 -14.99
CA GLY A 129 5.99 -6.34 -14.25
C GLY A 129 6.12 -6.15 -12.74
N VAL A 130 6.29 -4.91 -12.26
CA VAL A 130 6.48 -4.58 -10.85
C VAL A 130 5.38 -3.67 -10.35
N PHE A 131 4.85 -4.00 -9.18
CA PHE A 131 3.80 -3.29 -8.47
C PHE A 131 4.29 -2.92 -7.06
N VAL A 132 4.26 -1.66 -6.70
CA VAL A 132 4.66 -1.15 -5.38
C VAL A 132 3.46 -0.50 -4.71
N ASP A 133 2.91 -1.16 -3.69
CA ASP A 133 1.82 -0.67 -2.85
C ASP A 133 1.63 -1.60 -1.66
N THR A 134 0.45 -1.62 -1.09
CA THR A 134 0.06 -2.63 -0.10
C THR A 134 0.08 -4.03 -0.74
N MET A 135 0.59 -5.01 -0.03
CA MET A 135 0.73 -6.40 -0.55
C MET A 135 -0.58 -7.07 -0.91
N ASP A 136 -1.71 -6.58 -0.41
CA ASP A 136 -3.02 -7.03 -0.90
C ASP A 136 -3.29 -6.62 -2.37
N GLY A 137 -2.61 -5.61 -2.89
CA GLY A 137 -2.59 -5.32 -4.33
C GLY A 137 -1.94 -6.45 -5.12
N SER A 138 -0.74 -6.87 -4.74
CA SER A 138 -0.04 -8.01 -5.33
C SER A 138 -0.88 -9.30 -5.25
N LYS A 139 -1.50 -9.55 -4.09
CA LYS A 139 -2.46 -10.67 -3.91
C LYS A 139 -3.63 -10.59 -4.89
N ARG A 140 -4.22 -9.41 -5.11
CA ARG A 140 -5.33 -9.23 -6.06
C ARG A 140 -4.91 -9.41 -7.51
N ILE A 141 -3.68 -9.02 -7.86
CA ILE A 141 -3.12 -9.25 -9.20
C ILE A 141 -2.93 -10.76 -9.44
N TRP A 142 -2.34 -11.48 -8.48
CA TRP A 142 -2.19 -12.94 -8.60
C TRP A 142 -3.56 -13.64 -8.71
N LYS A 143 -4.51 -13.28 -7.84
CA LYS A 143 -5.88 -13.80 -7.97
C LYS A 143 -6.50 -13.52 -9.34
N TYR A 144 -6.26 -12.35 -9.92
CA TYR A 144 -6.72 -12.02 -11.27
C TYR A 144 -6.11 -12.98 -12.30
N PHE A 145 -4.84 -13.34 -12.17
CA PHE A 145 -4.22 -14.32 -13.07
C PHE A 145 -4.91 -15.69 -12.98
N GLU A 146 -5.22 -16.15 -11.78
CA GLU A 146 -5.96 -17.41 -11.58
C GLU A 146 -7.37 -17.33 -12.18
N ASP A 147 -8.13 -16.29 -11.85
CA ASP A 147 -9.51 -16.11 -12.30
C ASP A 147 -9.64 -15.99 -13.84
N ASN A 148 -8.61 -15.51 -14.51
CA ASN A 148 -8.58 -15.29 -15.96
C ASN A 148 -7.68 -16.27 -16.71
N ALA A 149 -7.15 -17.27 -16.04
CA ALA A 149 -6.24 -18.28 -16.61
C ALA A 149 -5.06 -17.65 -17.40
N ILE A 150 -4.44 -16.60 -16.83
CA ILE A 150 -3.27 -15.97 -17.44
C ILE A 150 -2.09 -16.94 -17.32
N ALA A 151 -1.61 -17.41 -18.46
CA ALA A 151 -0.55 -18.40 -18.50
C ALA A 151 0.81 -17.80 -18.07
N ASP A 152 1.63 -18.62 -17.43
CA ASP A 152 3.05 -18.37 -17.19
C ASP A 152 3.80 -18.32 -18.54
N VAL A 153 4.64 -17.34 -18.74
CA VAL A 153 5.34 -17.12 -20.02
C VAL A 153 6.39 -18.21 -20.33
N ASN A 154 6.88 -18.91 -19.31
CA ASN A 154 7.86 -19.99 -19.43
C ASN A 154 7.21 -21.37 -19.57
N ASP A 155 5.96 -21.52 -19.08
CA ASP A 155 5.22 -22.80 -19.08
C ASP A 155 3.72 -22.55 -19.17
N ALA A 156 3.18 -22.60 -20.37
CA ALA A 156 1.76 -22.34 -20.64
C ALA A 156 0.78 -23.33 -19.95
N SER A 157 1.27 -24.38 -19.31
CA SER A 157 0.44 -25.29 -18.49
C SER A 157 0.24 -24.79 -17.06
N LYS A 158 0.96 -23.73 -16.66
CA LYS A 158 0.88 -23.08 -15.36
C LYS A 158 0.21 -21.71 -15.45
N ILE A 159 -0.21 -21.20 -14.32
CA ILE A 159 -0.73 -19.83 -14.18
C ILE A 159 0.40 -18.92 -13.71
N ALA A 160 0.46 -17.72 -14.28
CA ALA A 160 1.36 -16.67 -13.83
C ALA A 160 1.14 -16.34 -12.35
N THR A 161 2.22 -16.02 -11.64
CA THR A 161 2.18 -15.71 -10.19
C THR A 161 2.88 -14.40 -9.88
N MET A 162 2.65 -13.90 -8.65
CA MET A 162 3.33 -12.74 -8.11
C MET A 162 4.23 -13.15 -6.94
N THR A 163 5.48 -12.72 -6.94
CA THR A 163 6.35 -12.77 -5.78
C THR A 163 6.24 -11.47 -5.00
N SER A 164 6.00 -11.56 -3.69
CA SER A 164 5.93 -10.40 -2.79
C SER A 164 7.24 -10.23 -2.02
N VAL A 165 7.78 -9.02 -2.02
CA VAL A 165 9.02 -8.64 -1.34
C VAL A 165 8.72 -7.47 -0.39
N GLY A 166 9.22 -7.57 0.84
CA GLY A 166 9.00 -6.53 1.83
C GLY A 166 10.02 -5.41 1.74
N PRO A 167 11.14 -5.54 2.48
CA PRO A 167 12.09 -4.46 2.61
C PRO A 167 13.02 -4.39 1.39
N ILE A 168 13.24 -3.19 0.91
CA ILE A 168 14.37 -2.85 0.04
C ILE A 168 15.32 -1.99 0.87
N ASN A 169 16.62 -2.22 0.79
CA ASN A 169 17.62 -1.61 1.67
C ASN A 169 17.28 -1.71 3.17
N GLY A 170 16.55 -2.75 3.57
CA GLY A 170 16.13 -2.95 4.96
C GLY A 170 14.99 -2.05 5.44
N HIS A 171 14.24 -1.40 4.55
CA HIS A 171 13.16 -0.50 4.92
C HIS A 171 11.88 -0.80 4.12
N THR A 172 10.74 -0.60 4.76
CA THR A 172 9.41 -0.50 4.11
C THR A 172 8.52 0.46 4.88
N LEU A 173 7.47 0.97 4.25
CA LEU A 173 6.56 1.93 4.85
C LEU A 173 5.65 1.23 5.87
N ALA A 174 5.62 1.72 7.12
CA ALA A 174 4.63 1.30 8.10
C ALA A 174 3.25 1.87 7.76
N THR A 175 2.20 1.10 7.99
CA THR A 175 0.86 1.67 8.11
C THR A 175 0.69 2.30 9.50
N THR A 176 -0.36 3.11 9.66
CA THR A 176 -0.71 3.71 10.96
C THR A 176 -1.23 2.69 11.99
N GLY A 177 -1.45 1.43 11.60
CA GLY A 177 -2.03 0.38 12.44
C GLY A 177 -3.56 0.43 12.56
N TYR A 178 -4.20 1.56 12.24
CA TYR A 178 -5.66 1.74 12.22
C TYR A 178 -6.16 2.11 10.82
N ASN A 179 -7.46 1.96 10.59
CA ASN A 179 -8.09 2.30 9.31
C ASN A 179 -9.21 3.35 9.43
N GLY A 180 -9.63 3.62 10.66
CA GLY A 180 -10.71 4.52 10.97
C GLY A 180 -11.22 4.30 12.39
N PHE A 181 -12.30 4.98 12.73
CA PHE A 181 -12.95 4.86 14.02
C PHE A 181 -14.46 5.10 13.86
N TYR A 182 -15.23 4.59 14.81
CA TYR A 182 -16.65 4.85 14.90
C TYR A 182 -16.92 5.98 15.87
N LEU A 183 -17.89 6.83 15.54
CA LEU A 183 -18.34 7.91 16.38
C LEU A 183 -19.80 7.70 16.78
N ILE A 184 -20.09 7.73 18.07
CA ILE A 184 -21.45 7.85 18.59
C ILE A 184 -21.72 9.34 18.80
N THR A 185 -22.51 9.93 17.91
CA THR A 185 -22.76 11.39 17.93
C THR A 185 -23.81 11.74 18.99
N LYS A 186 -23.64 12.90 19.67
CA LYS A 186 -24.62 13.43 20.62
C LYS A 186 -25.99 13.74 19.98
N SER A 187 -26.02 13.95 18.67
CA SER A 187 -27.27 14.18 17.93
C SER A 187 -28.03 12.88 17.65
N GLY A 188 -27.30 11.76 17.48
CA GLY A 188 -27.89 10.44 17.25
C GLY A 188 -28.26 9.72 18.53
N ALA A 189 -27.37 9.70 19.52
CA ALA A 189 -27.57 9.08 20.82
C ALA A 189 -27.75 10.18 21.88
N LYS A 190 -28.99 10.42 22.28
CA LYS A 190 -29.37 11.54 23.16
C LYS A 190 -29.41 11.17 24.64
N THR A 191 -29.54 9.90 24.94
CA THR A 191 -29.59 9.35 26.29
C THR A 191 -28.44 8.38 26.53
N GLU A 192 -28.20 8.07 27.82
CA GLU A 192 -27.23 7.03 28.19
C GLU A 192 -27.62 5.66 27.64
N GLU A 193 -28.93 5.38 27.62
CA GLU A 193 -29.49 4.15 27.05
C GLU A 193 -29.23 4.04 25.56
N ASP A 194 -29.34 5.13 24.79
CA ASP A 194 -29.00 5.16 23.36
C ASP A 194 -27.54 4.83 23.16
N VAL A 195 -26.64 5.42 23.97
CA VAL A 195 -25.19 5.15 23.88
C VAL A 195 -24.89 3.68 24.20
N LYS A 196 -25.50 3.14 25.27
CA LYS A 196 -25.36 1.71 25.63
C LYS A 196 -25.88 0.79 24.54
N ALA A 197 -26.99 1.12 23.88
CA ALA A 197 -27.51 0.35 22.76
C ALA A 197 -26.53 0.34 21.56
N CYS A 198 -25.95 1.50 21.23
CA CYS A 198 -24.92 1.58 20.18
C CYS A 198 -23.68 0.74 20.54
N LEU A 199 -23.18 0.85 21.76
CA LEU A 199 -22.02 0.07 22.21
C LEU A 199 -22.31 -1.42 22.22
N HIS A 200 -23.50 -1.83 22.68
CA HIS A 200 -23.92 -3.23 22.64
C HIS A 200 -24.02 -3.77 21.22
N PHE A 201 -24.53 -2.98 20.28
CA PHE A 201 -24.54 -3.37 18.87
C PHE A 201 -23.12 -3.59 18.34
N LEU A 202 -22.19 -2.65 18.59
CA LEU A 202 -20.79 -2.78 18.16
C LEU A 202 -20.10 -3.98 18.81
N ASP A 203 -20.37 -4.24 20.10
CA ASP A 203 -19.87 -5.40 20.82
C ASP A 203 -20.36 -6.72 20.18
N LYS A 204 -21.67 -6.80 19.88
CA LYS A 204 -22.25 -7.96 19.20
C LYS A 204 -21.72 -8.20 17.78
N MET A 205 -21.32 -7.14 17.08
CA MET A 205 -20.67 -7.30 15.78
C MET A 205 -19.29 -7.95 15.85
N CYS A 206 -18.69 -8.03 17.04
CA CYS A 206 -17.44 -8.75 17.30
C CYS A 206 -17.64 -10.21 17.71
N ASP A 207 -18.88 -10.69 17.84
CA ASP A 207 -19.15 -12.11 18.09
C ASP A 207 -18.69 -12.96 16.89
N PRO A 208 -18.09 -14.16 17.11
CA PRO A 208 -17.56 -15.01 16.03
C PRO A 208 -18.52 -15.29 14.89
N GLU A 209 -19.80 -15.53 15.21
CA GLU A 209 -20.85 -15.77 14.22
C GLU A 209 -21.12 -14.54 13.34
N MET A 210 -21.10 -13.34 13.93
CA MET A 210 -21.31 -12.09 13.21
C MET A 210 -20.10 -11.73 12.36
N MET A 211 -18.90 -12.03 12.84
CA MET A 211 -17.67 -11.87 12.06
C MET A 211 -17.67 -12.82 10.85
N ALA A 212 -18.03 -14.08 11.04
CA ALA A 212 -18.16 -15.05 9.95
C ALA A 212 -19.21 -14.62 8.92
N LEU A 213 -20.36 -14.10 9.39
CA LEU A 213 -21.39 -13.54 8.50
C LEU A 213 -20.87 -12.35 7.69
N ALA A 214 -20.09 -11.46 8.30
CA ALA A 214 -19.53 -10.29 7.64
C ALA A 214 -18.46 -10.68 6.61
N ASP A 215 -17.61 -11.65 6.92
CA ASP A 215 -16.48 -12.06 6.06
C ASP A 215 -16.87 -13.07 4.98
N TYR A 216 -17.73 -14.02 5.31
CA TYR A 216 -18.05 -15.17 4.44
C TYR A 216 -19.50 -15.21 3.95
N GLY A 217 -20.38 -14.44 4.57
CA GLY A 217 -21.81 -14.49 4.27
C GLY A 217 -22.51 -15.68 4.94
N LEU A 218 -23.56 -16.18 4.29
CA LEU A 218 -24.41 -17.25 4.82
C LEU A 218 -23.87 -18.63 4.39
N LYS A 219 -23.73 -19.53 5.37
CA LYS A 219 -23.40 -20.93 5.11
C LYS A 219 -24.41 -21.57 4.14
N ASP A 220 -23.94 -22.48 3.29
CA ASP A 220 -24.70 -23.21 2.25
C ASP A 220 -25.20 -22.30 1.10
N ILE A 221 -25.07 -20.98 1.24
CA ILE A 221 -25.41 -19.98 0.22
C ILE A 221 -24.13 -19.33 -0.33
N CYS A 222 -23.28 -18.78 0.53
CA CYS A 222 -22.06 -18.09 0.16
C CYS A 222 -20.83 -18.99 0.32
N TYR A 223 -20.86 -19.91 1.28
CA TYR A 223 -19.75 -20.83 1.56
C TYR A 223 -20.26 -22.19 2.05
N ASP A 224 -19.42 -23.18 1.93
CA ASP A 224 -19.56 -24.51 2.52
C ASP A 224 -18.43 -24.79 3.51
N ILE A 225 -18.54 -25.85 4.29
CA ILE A 225 -17.44 -26.37 5.11
C ILE A 225 -16.93 -27.66 4.44
N ASN A 226 -15.65 -27.73 4.12
CA ASN A 226 -15.04 -28.89 3.49
C ASN A 226 -14.82 -30.05 4.51
N ALA A 227 -14.28 -31.17 4.02
CA ALA A 227 -14.02 -32.36 4.84
C ALA A 227 -13.03 -32.11 5.99
N ASP A 228 -12.15 -31.11 5.85
CA ASP A 228 -11.16 -30.72 6.84
C ASP A 228 -11.69 -29.66 7.84
N GLY A 229 -12.99 -29.35 7.75
CA GLY A 229 -13.65 -28.37 8.61
C GLY A 229 -13.37 -26.90 8.24
N LYS A 230 -12.82 -26.64 7.05
CA LYS A 230 -12.49 -25.29 6.61
C LYS A 230 -13.59 -24.66 5.77
N VAL A 231 -13.71 -23.35 5.88
CA VAL A 231 -14.57 -22.50 5.05
C VAL A 231 -14.02 -22.50 3.62
N VAL A 232 -14.86 -22.83 2.65
CA VAL A 232 -14.55 -22.78 1.22
C VAL A 232 -15.66 -22.06 0.47
N PRO A 233 -15.34 -21.21 -0.53
CA PRO A 233 -16.36 -20.66 -1.44
C PRO A 233 -17.08 -21.80 -2.16
N ASN A 234 -18.42 -21.75 -2.25
CA ASN A 234 -19.19 -22.87 -2.83
C ASN A 234 -19.56 -22.65 -4.31
N GLY A 235 -18.99 -21.66 -4.97
CA GLY A 235 -19.25 -21.33 -6.38
C GLY A 235 -20.64 -20.76 -6.69
N LYS A 236 -21.55 -20.73 -5.70
CA LYS A 236 -22.85 -20.02 -5.80
C LYS A 236 -22.71 -18.56 -5.43
N TYR A 237 -21.54 -18.21 -4.85
CA TYR A 237 -21.21 -16.88 -4.44
C TYR A 237 -20.93 -16.02 -5.68
N ASP A 238 -21.77 -15.04 -5.88
CA ASP A 238 -21.57 -13.95 -6.83
C ASP A 238 -21.47 -12.65 -6.04
N THR A 239 -20.36 -11.93 -6.20
CA THR A 239 -20.12 -10.66 -5.51
C THR A 239 -21.21 -9.61 -5.79
N THR A 240 -21.94 -9.76 -6.89
CA THR A 240 -23.06 -8.88 -7.26
C THR A 240 -24.33 -9.20 -6.47
N ASN A 241 -24.52 -10.45 -6.11
CA ASN A 241 -25.74 -10.95 -5.44
C ASN A 241 -25.51 -11.37 -3.98
N CYS A 242 -24.27 -11.30 -3.48
CA CYS A 242 -23.98 -11.71 -2.14
C CYS A 242 -24.30 -10.63 -1.09
N PRO A 243 -25.04 -10.95 -0.03
CA PRO A 243 -25.39 -10.02 1.03
C PRO A 243 -24.20 -9.43 1.79
N ASN A 244 -23.03 -10.13 1.78
CA ASN A 244 -21.85 -9.65 2.47
C ASN A 244 -20.93 -8.77 1.61
N ALA A 245 -21.29 -8.48 0.35
CA ALA A 245 -20.52 -7.56 -0.48
C ALA A 245 -20.44 -6.18 0.22
N GLY A 246 -19.25 -5.87 0.76
CA GLY A 246 -19.01 -4.65 1.52
C GLY A 246 -19.51 -4.64 2.97
N LEU A 247 -20.14 -5.68 3.49
CA LEU A 247 -20.61 -5.71 4.87
C LEU A 247 -19.45 -5.65 5.86
N ASN A 248 -18.34 -6.30 5.57
CA ASN A 248 -17.09 -6.24 6.34
C ASN A 248 -16.47 -4.83 6.39
N GLN A 249 -16.90 -3.90 5.54
CA GLN A 249 -16.50 -2.49 5.60
C GLN A 249 -17.40 -1.68 6.55
N ALA A 250 -18.60 -2.17 6.84
CA ALA A 250 -19.58 -1.47 7.65
C ALA A 250 -19.52 -1.87 9.14
N VAL A 251 -18.81 -2.95 9.48
CA VAL A 251 -18.70 -3.47 10.85
C VAL A 251 -17.29 -3.30 11.40
N PRO A 252 -17.09 -3.29 12.73
CA PRO A 252 -15.77 -3.30 13.34
C PRO A 252 -14.99 -4.53 12.86
N TYR A 253 -13.90 -4.30 12.12
CA TYR A 253 -13.10 -5.38 11.59
C TYR A 253 -12.03 -5.81 12.59
N VAL A 254 -12.16 -7.02 13.08
CA VAL A 254 -11.19 -7.67 13.99
C VAL A 254 -10.77 -8.98 13.34
N PRO A 255 -9.87 -8.94 12.31
CA PRO A 255 -9.60 -10.07 11.41
C PRO A 255 -9.10 -11.32 12.13
N TYR A 256 -8.32 -11.15 13.20
CA TYR A 256 -7.76 -12.28 13.94
C TYR A 256 -8.79 -13.09 14.73
N LEU A 257 -10.02 -12.60 14.97
CA LEU A 257 -11.05 -13.40 15.64
C LEU A 257 -11.57 -14.52 14.75
N THR A 258 -11.86 -14.23 13.49
CA THR A 258 -12.25 -15.26 12.50
C THR A 258 -11.09 -16.20 12.19
N GLU A 259 -9.88 -15.66 12.02
CA GLU A 259 -8.68 -16.45 11.75
C GLU A 259 -8.30 -17.40 12.89
N GLN A 260 -8.54 -17.00 14.14
CA GLN A 260 -8.25 -17.82 15.33
C GLN A 260 -9.41 -18.74 15.74
N ASN A 261 -10.60 -18.55 15.18
CA ASN A 261 -11.75 -19.40 15.48
C ASN A 261 -11.66 -20.70 14.68
N PRO A 262 -11.52 -21.89 15.33
CA PRO A 262 -11.38 -23.15 14.62
C PRO A 262 -12.57 -23.51 13.75
N ASP A 263 -13.78 -22.98 14.06
CA ASP A 263 -15.00 -23.26 13.32
C ASP A 263 -15.13 -22.44 12.02
N TYR A 264 -14.25 -21.45 11.83
CA TYR A 264 -14.31 -20.51 10.69
C TYR A 264 -12.95 -20.32 10.01
N GLN A 265 -12.11 -21.34 10.01
CA GLN A 265 -10.84 -21.30 9.31
C GLN A 265 -11.06 -21.35 7.79
N LEU A 266 -10.54 -20.34 7.08
CA LEU A 266 -10.57 -20.31 5.62
C LEU A 266 -9.57 -21.32 5.03
N GLU A 267 -9.96 -22.03 3.99
CA GLU A 267 -9.01 -22.69 3.11
C GLU A 267 -8.29 -21.61 2.29
N LYS A 268 -6.98 -21.47 2.50
CA LYS A 268 -6.21 -20.36 1.93
C LYS A 268 -5.54 -20.80 0.63
N ALA A 269 -5.72 -20.03 -0.43
CA ALA A 269 -4.97 -20.16 -1.66
C ALA A 269 -3.52 -19.69 -1.50
N ASP A 270 -2.64 -20.10 -2.40
CA ASP A 270 -1.20 -19.78 -2.33
C ASP A 270 -0.93 -18.28 -2.32
N TYR A 271 -1.68 -17.48 -3.10
CA TYR A 271 -1.56 -16.02 -3.09
C TYR A 271 -1.91 -15.41 -1.73
N GLN A 272 -2.79 -16.05 -0.95
CA GLN A 272 -3.17 -15.56 0.37
C GLN A 272 -2.10 -15.92 1.40
N LEU A 273 -1.54 -17.12 1.33
CA LEU A 273 -0.41 -17.53 2.19
C LEU A 273 0.81 -16.64 1.95
N ALA A 274 1.18 -16.41 0.69
CA ALA A 274 2.29 -15.52 0.33
C ALA A 274 2.08 -14.08 0.84
N TYR A 275 0.85 -13.56 0.76
CA TYR A 275 0.50 -12.27 1.32
C TYR A 275 0.69 -12.22 2.84
N GLU A 276 0.16 -13.19 3.57
CA GLU A 276 0.25 -13.23 5.04
C GLU A 276 1.70 -13.36 5.53
N GLU A 277 2.48 -14.22 4.88
CA GLU A 277 3.91 -14.36 5.18
C GLU A 277 4.66 -13.05 4.94
N SER A 278 4.43 -12.41 3.80
CA SER A 278 5.07 -11.14 3.46
C SER A 278 4.79 -10.06 4.49
N ILE A 279 3.53 -9.83 4.86
CA ILE A 279 3.18 -8.78 5.84
C ILE A 279 3.72 -9.08 7.24
N ALA A 280 3.81 -10.35 7.64
CA ALA A 280 4.39 -10.73 8.92
C ALA A 280 5.90 -10.45 8.95
N ASN A 281 6.61 -10.80 7.88
CA ASN A 281 8.05 -10.58 7.75
C ASN A 281 8.42 -9.09 7.70
N ASN A 282 7.55 -8.25 7.13
CA ASN A 282 7.81 -6.82 6.94
C ASN A 282 7.76 -6.00 8.23
N VAL A 283 7.08 -6.46 9.28
CA VAL A 283 6.85 -5.68 10.51
C VAL A 283 8.16 -5.12 11.10
N GLN A 284 9.21 -5.94 11.10
CA GLN A 284 10.51 -5.56 11.67
C GLN A 284 11.26 -4.48 10.88
N TYR A 285 10.87 -4.23 9.64
CA TYR A 285 11.48 -3.27 8.71
C TYR A 285 10.61 -2.02 8.49
N ALA A 286 9.48 -1.96 9.19
CA ALA A 286 8.48 -0.94 8.98
C ALA A 286 8.90 0.42 9.55
N VAL A 287 8.94 1.44 8.70
CA VAL A 287 9.32 2.82 9.04
C VAL A 287 8.09 3.61 9.41
N PHE A 288 8.00 4.06 10.67
CA PHE A 288 6.87 4.81 11.19
C PHE A 288 7.05 6.32 11.01
N ASN A 289 5.94 7.05 10.98
CA ASN A 289 5.95 8.51 11.04
C ASN A 289 6.02 8.97 12.51
N PRO A 290 7.15 9.53 12.97
CA PRO A 290 7.30 9.95 14.36
C PRO A 290 6.50 11.23 14.70
N ALA A 291 6.04 11.98 13.70
CA ALA A 291 5.30 13.21 13.89
C ALA A 291 3.77 13.04 13.90
N LEU A 292 3.25 11.82 13.62
CA LEU A 292 1.83 11.61 13.37
C LEU A 292 0.93 12.12 14.52
N GLY A 293 1.30 11.86 15.76
CA GLY A 293 0.54 12.31 16.93
C GLY A 293 0.62 13.81 17.20
N TYR A 294 1.66 14.48 16.73
CA TYR A 294 1.88 15.91 16.92
C TYR A 294 1.26 16.75 15.80
N LEU A 295 1.29 16.26 14.56
CA LEU A 295 0.66 16.92 13.40
C LEU A 295 -0.83 17.17 13.63
N THR A 296 -1.52 16.26 14.25
CA THR A 296 -2.96 16.41 14.57
C THR A 296 -3.26 17.46 15.64
N GLN A 297 -2.23 17.94 16.34
CA GLN A 297 -2.32 18.97 17.38
C GLN A 297 -1.77 20.33 16.91
N SER A 298 -1.23 20.42 15.70
CA SER A 298 -0.77 21.68 15.11
C SER A 298 -1.96 22.43 14.51
N ASP A 299 -2.24 23.63 15.03
CA ASP A 299 -3.29 24.50 14.52
C ASP A 299 -2.98 24.93 13.07
N THR A 300 -1.73 25.25 12.80
CA THR A 300 -1.27 25.64 11.45
C THR A 300 -1.44 24.47 10.45
N TYR A 301 -1.12 23.24 10.86
CA TYR A 301 -1.32 22.07 9.98
C TYR A 301 -2.81 21.80 9.72
N ALA A 302 -3.67 22.03 10.70
CA ALA A 302 -5.11 21.92 10.52
C ALA A 302 -5.65 22.95 9.49
N GLU A 303 -5.04 24.14 9.41
CA GLU A 303 -5.45 25.19 8.47
C GLU A 303 -4.89 25.01 7.06
N CYS A 304 -3.61 24.65 6.91
CA CYS A 304 -2.93 24.65 5.61
C CYS A 304 -2.34 23.30 5.19
N GLY A 305 -2.53 22.22 5.96
CA GLY A 305 -1.90 20.93 5.70
C GLY A 305 -2.20 20.36 4.32
N ASN A 306 -3.42 20.52 3.81
CA ASN A 306 -3.77 20.08 2.47
C ASN A 306 -3.00 20.83 1.37
N ASP A 307 -2.81 22.15 1.53
CA ASP A 307 -2.04 22.96 0.59
C ASP A 307 -0.55 22.55 0.64
N LEU A 308 -0.03 22.27 1.83
CA LEU A 308 1.34 21.81 2.01
C LEU A 308 1.57 20.43 1.31
N VAL A 309 0.65 19.51 1.44
CA VAL A 309 0.71 18.22 0.75
C VAL A 309 0.67 18.42 -0.77
N GLN A 310 -0.26 19.25 -1.28
CA GLN A 310 -0.40 19.49 -2.73
C GLN A 310 0.86 20.11 -3.33
N ILE A 311 1.51 21.06 -2.65
CA ILE A 311 2.77 21.67 -3.12
C ILE A 311 3.85 20.61 -3.33
N LEU A 312 3.99 19.65 -2.39
CA LEU A 312 4.98 18.59 -2.50
C LEU A 312 4.63 17.57 -3.58
N ASP A 313 3.36 17.23 -3.71
CA ASP A 313 2.89 16.26 -4.70
C ASP A 313 3.09 16.78 -6.13
N ASP A 314 2.76 18.05 -6.37
CA ASP A 314 2.96 18.71 -7.65
C ASP A 314 4.45 18.81 -8.00
N ALA A 315 5.26 19.30 -7.05
CA ALA A 315 6.71 19.45 -7.25
C ALA A 315 7.39 18.12 -7.53
N ARG A 316 7.07 17.08 -6.78
CA ARG A 316 7.57 15.73 -6.99
C ARG A 316 7.23 15.21 -8.37
N THR A 317 5.96 15.27 -8.76
CA THR A 317 5.51 14.80 -10.08
C THR A 317 6.21 15.55 -11.21
N GLN A 318 6.29 16.87 -11.13
CA GLN A 318 6.96 17.69 -12.12
C GLN A 318 8.48 17.40 -12.19
N TYR A 319 9.12 17.18 -11.04
CA TYR A 319 10.54 16.86 -10.98
C TYR A 319 10.83 15.48 -11.57
N ILE A 320 10.07 14.46 -11.22
CA ILE A 320 10.20 13.10 -11.78
C ILE A 320 10.02 13.12 -13.29
N CYS A 321 8.99 13.82 -13.78
CA CYS A 321 8.73 13.95 -15.23
C CYS A 321 9.69 14.92 -15.96
N GLY A 322 10.67 15.50 -15.28
CA GLY A 322 11.65 16.41 -15.90
C GLY A 322 11.09 17.77 -16.31
N GLN A 323 9.91 18.16 -15.81
CA GLN A 323 9.27 19.44 -16.11
C GLN A 323 9.89 20.60 -15.32
N ILE A 324 10.45 20.32 -14.15
CA ILE A 324 11.27 21.26 -13.36
C ILE A 324 12.64 20.65 -13.06
N ASP A 325 13.60 21.51 -12.86
CA ASP A 325 14.96 21.18 -12.41
C ASP A 325 15.11 21.31 -10.88
N GLU A 326 16.32 21.18 -10.36
CA GLU A 326 16.62 21.33 -8.93
C GLU A 326 16.24 22.70 -8.39
N ALA A 327 16.40 23.76 -9.19
CA ALA A 327 16.01 25.11 -8.75
C ALA A 327 14.50 25.23 -8.65
N GLY A 328 13.75 24.61 -9.56
CA GLY A 328 12.29 24.54 -9.50
C GLY A 328 11.80 23.72 -8.29
N LEU A 329 12.47 22.61 -7.99
CA LEU A 329 12.17 21.78 -6.82
C LEU A 329 12.43 22.58 -5.52
N GLN A 330 13.57 23.28 -5.42
CA GLN A 330 13.88 24.11 -4.26
C GLN A 330 12.87 25.25 -4.09
N ALA A 331 12.45 25.88 -5.19
CA ALA A 331 11.43 26.93 -5.13
C ALA A 331 10.09 26.42 -4.57
N ALA A 332 9.72 25.18 -4.87
CA ALA A 332 8.53 24.54 -4.28
C ALA A 332 8.70 24.27 -2.77
N PHE A 333 9.88 23.84 -2.33
CA PHE A 333 10.17 23.68 -0.89
C PHE A 333 10.16 25.02 -0.15
N ASP A 334 10.66 26.10 -0.77
CA ASP A 334 10.59 27.45 -0.22
C ASP A 334 9.12 27.93 -0.14
N GLN A 335 8.31 27.62 -1.15
CA GLN A 335 6.87 27.90 -1.13
C GLN A 335 6.16 27.13 -0.01
N TRP A 336 6.50 25.85 0.19
CA TRP A 336 5.99 25.02 1.29
C TRP A 336 6.30 25.69 2.66
N ASN A 337 7.55 26.11 2.86
CA ASN A 337 7.95 26.82 4.07
C ASN A 337 7.13 28.11 4.28
N ALA A 338 7.00 28.93 3.24
CA ALA A 338 6.27 30.19 3.28
C ALA A 338 4.76 30.02 3.46
N ARG A 339 4.18 28.90 3.00
CA ARG A 339 2.73 28.62 3.11
C ARG A 339 2.30 28.21 4.53
N GLY A 340 3.24 28.02 5.43
CA GLY A 340 2.99 27.63 6.82
C GLY A 340 3.88 26.48 7.31
N GLY A 341 4.64 25.85 6.42
CA GLY A 341 5.47 24.69 6.76
C GLY A 341 6.48 24.98 7.87
N THR A 342 7.11 26.16 7.86
CA THR A 342 8.02 26.56 8.93
C THR A 342 7.31 26.58 10.29
N GLN A 343 6.10 27.15 10.36
CA GLN A 343 5.31 27.19 11.58
C GLN A 343 4.89 25.80 12.04
N VAL A 344 4.51 24.92 11.11
CA VAL A 344 4.18 23.51 11.43
C VAL A 344 5.38 22.80 12.05
N ILE A 345 6.59 23.00 11.51
CA ILE A 345 7.81 22.41 12.09
C ILE A 345 8.04 22.91 13.52
N GLU A 346 7.85 24.19 13.80
CA GLU A 346 8.00 24.78 15.13
C GLU A 346 6.97 24.20 16.12
N GLU A 347 5.70 24.13 15.74
CA GLU A 347 4.61 23.60 16.57
C GLU A 347 4.83 22.09 16.88
N VAL A 348 5.13 21.29 15.86
CA VAL A 348 5.40 19.86 16.01
C VAL A 348 6.59 19.62 16.95
N ASN A 349 7.68 20.38 16.79
CA ASN A 349 8.85 20.21 17.64
C ASN A 349 8.65 20.74 19.07
N ALA A 350 7.81 21.76 19.28
CA ALA A 350 7.44 22.20 20.61
C ALA A 350 6.65 21.11 21.37
N LEU A 351 5.69 20.46 20.69
CA LEU A 351 4.93 19.35 21.26
C LEU A 351 5.82 18.13 21.54
N TYR A 352 6.70 17.79 20.60
CA TYR A 352 7.65 16.69 20.73
C TYR A 352 8.62 16.87 21.90
N ALA A 353 9.14 18.10 22.09
CA ALA A 353 10.01 18.42 23.21
C ALA A 353 9.28 18.35 24.55
N ALA A 354 8.01 18.78 24.60
CA ALA A 354 7.19 18.71 25.80
C ALA A 354 6.87 17.26 26.22
N ASP A 355 6.74 16.36 25.27
CA ASP A 355 6.48 14.94 25.52
C ASP A 355 7.72 14.18 26.06
N LYS A 356 8.92 14.68 25.75
CA LYS A 356 10.20 14.12 26.21
C LYS A 356 10.70 14.70 27.55
N ALA A 357 10.07 15.76 28.07
CA ALA A 357 10.45 16.43 29.31
C ALA A 357 9.82 15.79 30.55
#